data_e5b740250d6793c486662fe936fe9898
#
_entry.id   e5b740250d6793c486662fe936fe9898
#
_cell.length_a   1.000
_cell.length_b   1.000
_cell.length_c   1.000
_cell.angle_alpha   90.00
_cell.angle_beta   90.00
_cell.angle_gamma   90.00
#
_symmetry.space_group_name_H-M   'P 1'
#
loop_
_entity.id
_entity.type
_entity.pdbx_description
1 polymer ?
#
loop_
_entity_poly.entity_id
_entity_poly.type
_entity_poly.pdbx_seq_one_letter_code
_entity_poly.pdbx_strand_id
1 'polypeptide(L)'
;FKDPLYQRFAERHNLSIDEVIVMCTGKQKDEPNERIGGLIPRQVLIDISENEIKVNHGPEGVALKVIDNILDTEQYGRKTFVFPDGGFEAERNLFARVLPRFGLNRMITIRIIREGCNFANDSRNFLENPDVTIYNDVDETHLPEEQRGQHMFTQFVRWYETQT
;
A
#
# COMPACT_ATOMS: atom_id res chain seq x y z
N PHE A 1 -3.89 1.42 -1.37
CA PHE A 1 -4.15 0.12 -2.04
C PHE A 1 -5.06 -0.83 -1.25
N LYS A 2 -5.09 -0.77 0.06
CA LYS A 2 -5.83 -1.75 0.87
C LYS A 2 -7.34 -1.51 0.92
N ASP A 3 -7.83 -0.32 0.62
CA ASP A 3 -9.25 0.00 0.76
C ASP A 3 -10.19 -0.97 0.03
N PRO A 4 -9.95 -1.37 -1.23
CA PRO A 4 -10.78 -2.37 -1.88
C PRO A 4 -10.73 -3.75 -1.21
N LEU A 5 -9.58 -4.11 -0.62
CA LEU A 5 -9.43 -5.36 0.13
C LEU A 5 -10.22 -5.31 1.43
N TYR A 6 -10.17 -4.18 2.15
CA TYR A 6 -10.91 -3.98 3.40
C TYR A 6 -12.42 -3.97 3.16
N GLN A 7 -12.88 -3.31 2.10
CA GLN A 7 -14.29 -3.32 1.71
C GLN A 7 -14.76 -4.76 1.45
N ARG A 8 -14.02 -5.52 0.64
CA ARG A 8 -14.38 -6.90 0.34
C ARG A 8 -14.31 -7.82 1.55
N PHE A 9 -13.36 -7.60 2.45
CA PHE A 9 -13.26 -8.32 3.73
C PHE A 9 -14.48 -8.04 4.61
N ALA A 10 -14.86 -6.76 4.75
CA ALA A 10 -16.01 -6.33 5.52
C ALA A 10 -17.31 -6.99 5.01
N GLU A 11 -17.53 -6.97 3.69
CA GLU A 11 -18.66 -7.65 3.05
C GLU A 11 -18.69 -9.16 3.33
N ARG A 12 -17.54 -9.84 3.14
CA ARG A 12 -17.43 -11.30 3.29
C ARG A 12 -17.76 -11.78 4.71
N HIS A 13 -17.38 -11.00 5.72
CA HIS A 13 -17.52 -11.38 7.13
C HIS A 13 -18.58 -10.59 7.89
N ASN A 14 -19.37 -9.76 7.19
CA ASN A 14 -20.41 -8.90 7.78
C ASN A 14 -19.85 -8.02 8.92
N LEU A 15 -18.75 -7.32 8.65
CA LEU A 15 -18.06 -6.41 9.57
C LEU A 15 -18.11 -4.97 9.05
N SER A 16 -17.89 -4.00 9.94
CA SER A 16 -17.61 -2.63 9.52
C SER A 16 -16.17 -2.49 9.01
N ILE A 17 -15.91 -1.47 8.19
CA ILE A 17 -14.56 -1.16 7.70
C ILE A 17 -13.60 -0.88 8.87
N ASP A 18 -14.06 -0.16 9.90
CA ASP A 18 -13.23 0.15 11.08
C ASP A 18 -12.79 -1.12 11.82
N GLU A 19 -13.70 -2.09 11.97
CA GLU A 19 -13.36 -3.39 12.58
C GLU A 19 -12.32 -4.14 11.75
N VAL A 20 -12.44 -4.13 10.42
CA VAL A 20 -11.44 -4.74 9.53
C VAL A 20 -10.10 -4.03 9.64
N ILE A 21 -10.06 -2.70 9.66
CA ILE A 21 -8.83 -1.93 9.82
C ILE A 21 -8.13 -2.30 11.12
N VAL A 22 -8.86 -2.36 12.23
CA VAL A 22 -8.31 -2.78 13.53
C VAL A 22 -7.71 -4.18 13.45
N MET A 23 -8.44 -5.17 12.91
CA MET A 23 -7.96 -6.55 12.77
C MET A 23 -6.74 -6.67 11.87
N CYS A 24 -6.63 -5.83 10.84
CA CYS A 24 -5.56 -5.88 9.84
C CYS A 24 -4.36 -5.01 10.19
N THR A 25 -4.30 -4.44 11.39
CA THR A 25 -3.18 -3.62 11.86
C THR A 25 -2.41 -4.30 13.01
N GLY A 26 -1.19 -3.83 13.26
CA GLY A 26 -0.35 -4.32 14.35
C GLY A 26 -0.10 -5.83 14.30
N LYS A 27 -0.02 -6.46 15.47
CA LYS A 27 0.18 -7.91 15.62
C LYS A 27 -1.08 -8.71 15.33
N GLN A 28 -2.25 -8.14 15.54
CA GLN A 28 -3.56 -8.82 15.38
C GLN A 28 -3.76 -9.39 13.97
N LYS A 29 -3.16 -8.77 12.97
CA LYS A 29 -3.27 -9.21 11.57
C LYS A 29 -2.67 -10.60 11.32
N ASP A 30 -1.78 -11.07 12.20
CA ASP A 30 -1.04 -12.34 12.08
C ASP A 30 -1.54 -13.39 13.07
N GLU A 31 -2.60 -13.09 13.83
CA GLU A 31 -3.18 -13.98 14.83
C GLU A 31 -4.59 -14.44 14.42
N PRO A 32 -5.00 -15.67 14.77
CA PRO A 32 -6.37 -16.13 14.54
C PRO A 32 -7.39 -15.22 15.24
N ASN A 33 -8.51 -14.93 14.58
CA ASN A 33 -9.55 -14.06 15.12
C ASN A 33 -10.91 -14.75 15.08
N GLU A 34 -11.53 -14.93 16.25
CA GLU A 34 -12.82 -15.62 16.44
C GLU A 34 -13.96 -14.96 15.64
N ARG A 35 -13.94 -13.64 15.46
CA ARG A 35 -15.00 -12.91 14.73
C ARG A 35 -15.06 -13.27 13.24
N ILE A 36 -14.00 -13.85 12.72
CA ILE A 36 -13.91 -14.35 11.34
C ILE A 36 -13.72 -15.87 11.30
N GLY A 37 -14.22 -16.57 12.33
CA GLY A 37 -14.19 -18.04 12.40
C GLY A 37 -12.80 -18.62 12.65
N GLY A 38 -11.93 -17.93 13.37
CA GLY A 38 -10.58 -18.38 13.68
C GLY A 38 -9.58 -18.18 12.53
N LEU A 39 -9.97 -17.51 11.46
CA LEU A 39 -9.06 -17.20 10.35
C LEU A 39 -8.04 -16.11 10.76
N ILE A 40 -6.89 -16.08 10.07
CA ILE A 40 -5.87 -15.05 10.23
C ILE A 40 -6.16 -13.89 9.27
N PRO A 41 -6.36 -12.65 9.75
CA PRO A 41 -6.75 -11.50 8.90
C PRO A 41 -5.84 -11.28 7.70
N ARG A 42 -4.51 -11.40 7.87
CA ARG A 42 -3.56 -11.31 6.74
C ARG A 42 -3.85 -12.35 5.64
N GLN A 43 -4.15 -13.58 6.02
CA GLN A 43 -4.43 -14.64 5.05
C GLN A 43 -5.73 -14.39 4.31
N VAL A 44 -6.75 -13.84 4.99
CA VAL A 44 -8.01 -13.43 4.34
C VAL A 44 -7.75 -12.33 3.30
N LEU A 45 -6.93 -11.31 3.62
CA LEU A 45 -6.57 -10.26 2.65
C LEU A 45 -5.81 -10.82 1.44
N ILE A 46 -4.88 -11.75 1.66
CA ILE A 46 -4.16 -12.42 0.57
C ILE A 46 -5.14 -13.21 -0.30
N ASP A 47 -6.04 -13.98 0.31
CA ASP A 47 -7.06 -14.75 -0.41
C ASP A 47 -7.96 -13.86 -1.26
N ILE A 48 -8.45 -12.76 -0.71
CA ILE A 48 -9.25 -11.77 -1.46
C ILE A 48 -8.45 -11.20 -2.64
N SER A 49 -7.19 -10.82 -2.41
CA SER A 49 -6.34 -10.27 -3.46
C SER A 49 -6.09 -11.28 -4.58
N GLU A 50 -5.60 -12.47 -4.23
CA GLU A 50 -5.11 -13.45 -5.20
C GLU A 50 -6.25 -14.27 -5.85
N ASN A 51 -7.22 -14.71 -5.04
CA ASN A 51 -8.23 -15.65 -5.47
C ASN A 51 -9.58 -15.02 -5.87
N GLU A 52 -9.83 -13.76 -5.52
CA GLU A 52 -11.02 -13.06 -5.98
C GLU A 52 -10.69 -11.92 -6.95
N ILE A 53 -9.93 -10.93 -6.51
CA ILE A 53 -9.73 -9.72 -7.32
C ILE A 53 -8.85 -10.01 -8.53
N LYS A 54 -7.68 -10.61 -8.34
CA LYS A 54 -6.76 -10.88 -9.45
C LYS A 54 -7.27 -11.96 -10.41
N VAL A 55 -8.03 -12.94 -9.93
CA VAL A 55 -8.67 -13.94 -10.81
C VAL A 55 -9.68 -13.29 -11.75
N ASN A 56 -10.44 -12.31 -11.26
CA ASN A 56 -11.49 -11.66 -12.05
C ASN A 56 -10.99 -10.46 -12.88
N HIS A 57 -9.92 -9.79 -12.45
CA HIS A 57 -9.47 -8.52 -13.03
C HIS A 57 -7.99 -8.53 -13.46
N GLY A 58 -7.30 -9.67 -13.36
CA GLY A 58 -5.89 -9.80 -13.67
C GLY A 58 -4.96 -9.22 -12.59
N PRO A 59 -3.63 -9.24 -12.82
CA PRO A 59 -2.63 -8.81 -11.84
C PRO A 59 -2.73 -7.33 -11.45
N GLU A 60 -3.40 -6.50 -12.27
CA GLU A 60 -3.67 -5.09 -12.02
C GLU A 60 -4.97 -4.85 -11.22
N GLY A 61 -5.70 -5.93 -10.88
CA GLY A 61 -7.08 -5.85 -10.38
C GLY A 61 -7.27 -4.98 -9.14
N VAL A 62 -6.35 -5.04 -8.18
CA VAL A 62 -6.41 -4.19 -6.98
C VAL A 62 -6.24 -2.72 -7.34
N ALA A 63 -5.28 -2.39 -8.20
CA ALA A 63 -5.05 -1.02 -8.65
C ALA A 63 -6.24 -0.48 -9.47
N LEU A 64 -6.89 -1.30 -10.30
CA LEU A 64 -8.11 -0.91 -11.01
C LEU A 64 -9.20 -0.50 -10.02
N LYS A 65 -9.44 -1.27 -8.96
CA LYS A 65 -10.41 -0.94 -7.92
C LYS A 65 -10.07 0.36 -7.18
N VAL A 66 -8.79 0.62 -6.92
CA VAL A 66 -8.34 1.88 -6.32
C VAL A 66 -8.61 3.06 -7.26
N ILE A 67 -8.33 2.91 -8.56
CA ILE A 67 -8.58 3.94 -9.56
C ILE A 67 -10.07 4.25 -9.65
N ASP A 68 -10.92 3.24 -9.71
CA ASP A 68 -12.37 3.41 -9.72
C ASP A 68 -12.83 4.19 -8.49
N ASN A 69 -12.37 3.80 -7.29
CA ASN A 69 -12.70 4.51 -6.05
C ASN A 69 -12.25 5.99 -6.06
N ILE A 70 -11.08 6.29 -6.64
CA ILE A 70 -10.61 7.68 -6.77
C ILE A 70 -11.49 8.47 -7.74
N LEU A 71 -11.89 7.88 -8.87
CA LEU A 71 -12.73 8.53 -9.87
C LEU A 71 -14.15 8.79 -9.35
N ASP A 72 -14.68 7.89 -8.51
CA ASP A 72 -16.04 7.96 -7.98
C ASP A 72 -16.15 8.86 -6.73
N THR A 73 -15.04 9.38 -6.22
CA THR A 73 -15.00 10.20 -5.01
C THR A 73 -14.61 11.65 -5.30
N GLU A 74 -14.83 12.53 -4.32
CA GLU A 74 -14.34 13.92 -4.36
C GLU A 74 -12.80 14.05 -4.40
N GLN A 75 -12.10 12.92 -4.34
CA GLN A 75 -10.64 12.88 -4.50
C GLN A 75 -10.20 13.15 -5.94
N TYR A 76 -11.11 12.98 -6.91
CA TYR A 76 -10.87 13.40 -8.28
C TYR A 76 -10.61 14.90 -8.33
N GLY A 77 -9.45 15.27 -8.87
CA GLY A 77 -8.97 16.67 -8.89
C GLY A 77 -7.94 17.01 -7.81
N ARG A 78 -7.62 16.11 -6.88
CA ARG A 78 -6.42 16.28 -6.03
C ARG A 78 -5.16 16.22 -6.87
N LYS A 79 -4.19 17.04 -6.48
CA LYS A 79 -2.93 17.17 -7.23
C LYS A 79 -1.87 16.14 -6.84
N THR A 80 -2.07 15.41 -5.73
CA THR A 80 -1.09 14.45 -5.22
C THR A 80 -1.78 13.27 -4.56
N PHE A 81 -1.36 12.06 -4.93
CA PHE A 81 -1.77 10.81 -4.30
C PHE A 81 -0.54 10.08 -3.77
N VAL A 82 -0.64 9.54 -2.57
CA VAL A 82 0.43 8.76 -1.92
C VAL A 82 -0.08 7.35 -1.66
N PHE A 83 0.67 6.35 -2.11
CA PHE A 83 0.39 4.93 -1.91
C PHE A 83 1.53 4.30 -1.11
N PRO A 84 1.39 4.18 0.22
CA PRO A 84 2.48 3.71 1.09
C PRO A 84 2.68 2.20 1.07
N ASP A 85 1.80 1.44 0.42
CA ASP A 85 1.72 -0.01 0.46
C ASP A 85 1.81 -0.69 -0.93
N GLY A 86 2.32 0.01 -1.92
CA GLY A 86 2.61 -0.54 -3.25
C GLY A 86 3.74 -1.59 -3.20
N GLY A 87 3.64 -2.61 -4.03
CA GLY A 87 4.65 -3.69 -4.06
C GLY A 87 4.56 -4.59 -5.29
N PHE A 88 3.70 -4.23 -6.25
CA PHE A 88 3.53 -4.98 -7.49
C PHE A 88 3.80 -4.11 -8.72
N GLU A 89 4.68 -4.58 -9.61
CA GLU A 89 5.02 -3.89 -10.85
C GLU A 89 3.81 -3.64 -11.74
N ALA A 90 2.88 -4.59 -11.83
CA ALA A 90 1.67 -4.43 -12.61
C ALA A 90 0.82 -3.24 -12.14
N GLU A 91 0.67 -3.07 -10.82
CA GLU A 91 -0.06 -1.95 -10.23
C GLU A 91 0.63 -0.62 -10.50
N ARG A 92 1.94 -0.55 -10.30
CA ARG A 92 2.74 0.64 -10.61
C ARG A 92 2.59 1.04 -12.08
N ASN A 93 2.71 0.07 -12.98
CA ASN A 93 2.64 0.32 -14.42
C ASN A 93 1.24 0.78 -14.86
N LEU A 94 0.18 0.25 -14.23
CA LEU A 94 -1.17 0.73 -14.47
C LEU A 94 -1.31 2.19 -14.04
N PHE A 95 -0.87 2.56 -12.83
CA PHE A 95 -0.92 3.96 -12.36
C PHE A 95 -0.16 4.89 -13.30
N ALA A 96 1.05 4.51 -13.74
CA ALA A 96 1.81 5.30 -14.71
C ALA A 96 1.03 5.57 -16.01
N ARG A 97 0.28 4.58 -16.50
CA ARG A 97 -0.54 4.72 -17.73
C ARG A 97 -1.76 5.62 -17.54
N VAL A 98 -2.33 5.70 -16.33
CA VAL A 98 -3.56 6.45 -16.07
C VAL A 98 -3.33 7.84 -15.50
N LEU A 99 -2.11 8.19 -15.11
CA LEU A 99 -1.74 9.51 -14.58
C LEU A 99 -2.37 10.69 -15.33
N PRO A 100 -2.34 10.73 -16.69
CA PRO A 100 -2.90 11.86 -17.42
C PRO A 100 -4.42 12.04 -17.19
N ARG A 101 -5.14 10.96 -16.89
CA ARG A 101 -6.59 11.02 -16.59
C ARG A 101 -6.89 11.81 -15.31
N PHE A 102 -5.92 11.86 -14.39
CA PHE A 102 -6.00 12.62 -13.14
C PHE A 102 -5.41 14.03 -13.26
N GLY A 103 -4.98 14.44 -14.45
CA GLY A 103 -4.26 15.70 -14.63
C GLY A 103 -2.87 15.69 -13.99
N LEU A 104 -2.33 14.51 -13.73
CA LEU A 104 -0.99 14.32 -13.16
C LEU A 104 0.01 14.05 -14.28
N ASN A 105 1.21 14.55 -14.11
CA ASN A 105 2.27 14.44 -15.10
C ASN A 105 3.52 13.70 -14.60
N ARG A 106 3.56 13.35 -13.32
CA ARG A 106 4.71 12.69 -12.71
C ARG A 106 4.26 11.66 -11.67
N MET A 107 4.93 10.52 -11.69
CA MET A 107 4.93 9.51 -10.64
C MET A 107 6.33 9.40 -10.06
N ILE A 108 6.43 9.25 -8.76
CA ILE A 108 7.70 9.01 -8.06
C ILE A 108 7.57 7.68 -7.34
N THR A 109 8.45 6.75 -7.67
CA THR A 109 8.54 5.45 -7.00
C THR A 109 9.66 5.50 -5.97
N ILE A 110 9.28 5.37 -4.71
CA ILE A 110 10.20 5.39 -3.57
C ILE A 110 10.39 3.96 -3.06
N ARG A 111 11.64 3.49 -3.02
CA ARG A 111 12.01 2.26 -2.34
C ARG A 111 12.52 2.59 -0.95
N ILE A 112 11.94 1.96 0.08
CA ILE A 112 12.41 2.08 1.46
C ILE A 112 13.08 0.76 1.84
N ILE A 113 14.35 0.82 2.24
CA ILE A 113 15.14 -0.32 2.69
C ILE A 113 15.36 -0.22 4.19
N ARG A 114 15.11 -1.31 4.89
CA ARG A 114 15.44 -1.46 6.32
C ARG A 114 16.24 -2.74 6.51
N GLU A 115 17.33 -2.66 7.25
CA GLU A 115 18.15 -3.83 7.58
C GLU A 115 17.31 -4.92 8.24
N GLY A 116 17.54 -6.17 7.84
CA GLY A 116 16.81 -7.34 8.34
C GLY A 116 15.37 -7.50 7.81
N CYS A 117 14.86 -6.55 7.00
CA CYS A 117 13.54 -6.63 6.39
C CYS A 117 13.65 -7.01 4.90
N ASN A 118 12.89 -8.02 4.50
CA ASN A 118 12.83 -8.47 3.11
C ASN A 118 11.43 -9.05 2.79
N PHE A 119 11.23 -9.49 1.56
CA PHE A 119 9.99 -10.11 1.08
C PHE A 119 10.11 -11.63 0.87
N ALA A 120 11.05 -12.32 1.56
CA ALA A 120 11.34 -13.73 1.31
C ALA A 120 10.12 -14.67 1.45
N ASN A 121 9.13 -14.28 2.25
CA ASN A 121 7.88 -15.03 2.48
C ASN A 121 6.63 -14.25 2.07
N ASP A 122 6.75 -13.32 1.13
CA ASP A 122 5.66 -12.46 0.66
C ASP A 122 5.56 -12.55 -0.87
N SER A 123 4.37 -12.40 -1.41
CA SER A 123 4.16 -12.31 -2.87
C SER A 123 4.64 -11.00 -3.47
N ARG A 124 4.90 -10.00 -2.62
CA ARG A 124 5.48 -8.72 -3.02
C ARG A 124 6.97 -8.82 -3.23
N ASN A 125 7.50 -7.87 -3.96
CA ASN A 125 8.94 -7.68 -4.12
C ASN A 125 9.25 -6.17 -4.14
N PHE A 126 10.51 -5.80 -4.08
CA PHE A 126 10.90 -4.44 -4.38
C PHE A 126 10.61 -4.13 -5.85
N LEU A 127 9.95 -3.00 -6.08
CA LEU A 127 9.73 -2.50 -7.44
C LEU A 127 11.09 -2.24 -8.10
N GLU A 128 11.21 -2.63 -9.36
CA GLU A 128 12.42 -2.38 -10.14
C GLU A 128 12.55 -0.89 -10.48
N ASN A 129 13.79 -0.43 -10.61
CA ASN A 129 14.11 0.94 -11.03
C ASN A 129 13.31 2.03 -10.27
N PRO A 130 13.41 2.11 -8.93
CA PRO A 130 12.81 3.20 -8.19
C PRO A 130 13.48 4.52 -8.57
N ASP A 131 12.72 5.62 -8.52
CA ASP A 131 13.29 6.97 -8.72
C ASP A 131 14.25 7.33 -7.57
N VAL A 132 13.94 6.86 -6.37
CA VAL A 132 14.79 7.06 -5.19
C VAL A 132 14.77 5.85 -4.26
N THR A 133 15.92 5.55 -3.67
CA THR A 133 16.04 4.59 -2.57
C THR A 133 16.36 5.34 -1.28
N ILE A 134 15.55 5.08 -0.24
CA ILE A 134 15.68 5.67 1.09
C ILE A 134 16.01 4.56 2.07
N TYR A 135 16.92 4.83 2.98
CA TYR A 135 17.35 3.87 4.00
C TYR A 135 16.72 4.22 5.35
N ASN A 136 15.97 3.27 5.90
CA ASN A 136 15.45 3.33 7.26
C ASN A 136 16.40 2.55 8.19
N ASP A 137 17.57 3.11 8.40
CA ASP A 137 18.71 2.55 9.12
C ASP A 137 18.95 3.21 10.50
N VAL A 138 18.13 4.19 10.84
CA VAL A 138 18.19 4.86 12.14
C VAL A 138 17.10 4.29 13.06
N ASP A 139 17.49 3.92 14.27
CA ASP A 139 16.54 3.55 15.32
C ASP A 139 15.93 4.80 15.93
N GLU A 140 14.73 5.14 15.49
CA GLU A 140 13.93 6.26 15.97
C GLU A 140 12.87 5.83 16.98
N THR A 141 12.89 4.58 17.49
CA THR A 141 11.87 4.06 18.41
C THR A 141 11.80 4.82 19.74
N HIS A 142 12.90 5.45 20.13
CA HIS A 142 13.00 6.31 21.31
C HIS A 142 12.39 7.72 21.12
N LEU A 143 12.09 8.11 19.88
CA LEU A 143 11.50 9.41 19.57
C LEU A 143 9.96 9.36 19.67
N PRO A 144 9.30 10.48 19.98
CA PRO A 144 7.87 10.64 19.81
C PRO A 144 7.44 10.28 18.38
N GLU A 145 6.23 9.75 18.22
CA GLU A 145 5.74 9.24 16.93
C GLU A 145 5.79 10.31 15.82
N GLU A 146 5.43 11.54 16.15
CA GLU A 146 5.44 12.69 15.24
C GLU A 146 6.84 13.10 14.74
N GLN A 147 7.90 12.63 15.40
CA GLN A 147 9.29 12.89 15.02
C GLN A 147 9.94 11.72 14.28
N ARG A 148 9.27 10.56 14.28
CA ARG A 148 9.79 9.40 13.58
C ARG A 148 9.69 9.58 12.06
N GLY A 149 10.66 9.06 11.35
CA GLY A 149 10.73 9.20 9.89
C GLY A 149 11.39 10.48 9.38
N GLN A 150 11.79 11.39 10.28
CA GLN A 150 12.46 12.63 9.87
C GLN A 150 13.76 12.37 9.08
N HIS A 151 14.49 11.34 9.46
CA HIS A 151 15.69 10.91 8.75
C HIS A 151 15.38 10.51 7.29
N MET A 152 14.36 9.67 7.09
CA MET A 152 13.91 9.24 5.76
C MET A 152 13.38 10.42 4.94
N PHE A 153 12.61 11.32 5.56
CA PHE A 153 12.11 12.52 4.92
C PHE A 153 13.26 13.42 4.43
N THR A 154 14.30 13.59 5.24
CA THR A 154 15.48 14.35 4.87
C THR A 154 16.20 13.74 3.66
N GLN A 155 16.31 12.41 3.57
CA GLN A 155 16.88 11.75 2.40
C GLN A 155 16.04 12.03 1.14
N PHE A 156 14.69 11.96 1.25
CA PHE A 156 13.79 12.26 0.14
C PHE A 156 13.91 13.71 -0.32
N VAL A 157 13.92 14.68 0.60
CA VAL A 157 14.04 16.10 0.26
C VAL A 157 15.35 16.39 -0.47
N ARG A 158 16.48 15.90 0.03
CA ARG A 158 17.78 16.06 -0.64
C ARG A 158 17.78 15.51 -2.06
N TRP A 159 17.20 14.31 -2.26
CA TRP A 159 17.07 13.76 -3.60
C TRP A 159 16.17 14.65 -4.48
N TYR A 160 15.01 15.08 -3.97
CA TYR A 160 14.05 15.87 -4.73
C TYR A 160 14.62 17.21 -5.20
N GLU A 161 15.41 17.89 -4.37
CA GLU A 161 16.11 19.13 -4.69
C GLU A 161 17.11 18.99 -5.86
N THR A 162 17.61 17.77 -6.11
CA THR A 162 18.50 17.50 -7.25
C THR A 162 17.74 17.27 -8.56
N GLN A 163 16.41 17.17 -8.52
CA GLN A 163 15.55 16.90 -9.69
C GLN A 163 14.93 18.19 -10.26
N THR A 164 15.10 19.31 -9.56
CA THR A 164 14.59 20.64 -9.95
C THR A 164 15.72 21.49 -10.51
#